data_352d7c1fe1174d45c8efd94b5ce2a08a
#
_entry.id   352d7c1fe1174d45c8efd94b5ce2a08a
#
_cell.length_a   1.000
_cell.length_b   1.000
_cell.length_c   1.000
_cell.angle_alpha   90.00
_cell.angle_beta   90.00
_cell.angle_gamma   90.00
#
_symmetry.space_group_name_H-M   'P 1'
#
loop_
_entity.id
_entity.type
_entity.pdbx_description
1 polymer ?
#
loop_
_entity_poly.entity_id
_entity_poly.type
_entity_poly.pdbx_seq_one_letter_code
_entity_poly.pdbx_strand_id
1 'polypeptide(L)'
;KQKIQKMIAVLCIAAAAVCLVLGLLNVPKQNGAAGQEILQQLRIQTLLSATGDSVVESYVAIAKQEAQKQAKEAGGGMAAIREAVEKAEAETRAKYEGGAAADTLSVDTADLSAAVAVYTDAVKAYAEVETAARSAYEEAHYAEAEAALEQKHEEMLAAGEEVPEDDEVVVDMSGFEPTEEMLAKQEEAKATYAKVGAELKKIYPVLTDEALETLEETVEGILYQSGDSFSTQYDRYVEQCSAKETTAQRLIRHADDMIYLACALIVVALLLLFHQVLVAKLGIPRVIIGVFFILLCFMTLWYDLSLSTLLSNTVVRMGMNAIMVLAMVPGIQCGISLNLGLPIGLVAGLIGGLLTIELGIPGWGGLFFAIVAGSVLAAVCGYLYALMLNRLKGSEMSVTTYVGFSIVSLMCIAWLVLPFQSLKLRWPLGTGLRNTIGLDSTNFRHILNDFLAFQIGEFTIPTGLLLFMAVCCALVWLFSRSKTGQAMQAVGNNPRFAESVGINVDRMRIVGTVLSTVLGAVGILVYSQSYGFMQLYTAPRQMGFIAASAILIGGASTTRCKISHVLIGT
;
A
#
# COMPACT_ATOMS: atom_id res chain seq x y z
N LYS A 1 16.47 -29.21 25.82
CA LYS A 1 15.91 -28.23 24.86
C LYS A 1 14.43 -27.91 25.17
N GLN A 2 13.54 -28.91 25.32
CA GLN A 2 12.12 -28.72 25.55
C GLN A 2 11.78 -27.97 26.87
N LYS A 3 12.53 -28.22 27.96
CA LYS A 3 12.38 -27.47 29.22
C LYS A 3 12.76 -25.99 29.05
N ILE A 4 13.85 -25.71 28.30
CA ILE A 4 14.29 -24.34 28.03
C ILE A 4 13.25 -23.60 27.17
N GLN A 5 12.71 -24.24 26.13
CA GLN A 5 11.65 -23.64 25.29
C GLN A 5 10.39 -23.29 26.09
N LYS A 6 9.94 -24.20 26.97
CA LYS A 6 8.80 -23.92 27.85
C LYS A 6 9.08 -22.78 28.83
N MET A 7 10.30 -22.72 29.36
CA MET A 7 10.72 -21.63 30.25
C MET A 7 10.71 -20.29 29.51
N ILE A 8 11.27 -20.23 28.29
CA ILE A 8 11.25 -19.01 27.48
C ILE A 8 9.80 -18.60 27.14
N ALA A 9 8.95 -19.54 26.77
CA ALA A 9 7.53 -19.26 26.50
C ALA A 9 6.80 -18.68 27.71
N VAL A 10 7.05 -19.22 28.92
CA VAL A 10 6.49 -18.68 30.18
C VAL A 10 7.00 -17.26 30.45
N LEU A 11 8.29 -17.00 30.22
CA LEU A 11 8.86 -15.65 30.34
C LEU A 11 8.23 -14.66 29.35
N CYS A 12 8.04 -15.09 28.09
CA CYS A 12 7.36 -14.27 27.10
C CYS A 12 5.91 -13.96 27.50
N ILE A 13 5.17 -14.94 28.02
CA ILE A 13 3.81 -14.72 28.51
C ILE A 13 3.78 -13.77 29.71
N ALA A 14 4.71 -13.90 30.63
CA ALA A 14 4.81 -13.00 31.79
C ALA A 14 5.14 -11.56 31.34
N ALA A 15 6.11 -11.40 30.44
CA ALA A 15 6.44 -10.09 29.87
C ALA A 15 5.27 -9.50 29.08
N ALA A 16 4.59 -10.31 28.28
CA ALA A 16 3.40 -9.89 27.54
C ALA A 16 2.28 -9.41 28.47
N ALA A 17 2.05 -10.11 29.58
CA ALA A 17 1.03 -9.71 30.56
C ALA A 17 1.36 -8.34 31.18
N VAL A 18 2.62 -8.08 31.50
CA VAL A 18 3.06 -6.77 32.03
C VAL A 18 2.87 -5.68 30.98
N CYS A 19 3.32 -5.89 29.75
CA CYS A 19 3.16 -4.92 28.64
C CYS A 19 1.68 -4.67 28.35
N LEU A 20 0.86 -5.73 28.32
CA LEU A 20 -0.57 -5.61 28.06
C LEU A 20 -1.28 -4.79 29.15
N VAL A 21 -0.98 -5.05 30.42
CA VAL A 21 -1.56 -4.29 31.55
C VAL A 21 -1.13 -2.81 31.47
N LEU A 22 0.15 -2.54 31.24
CA LEU A 22 0.64 -1.16 31.11
C LEU A 22 0.04 -0.45 29.89
N GLY A 23 -0.07 -1.12 28.75
CA GLY A 23 -0.71 -0.57 27.56
C GLY A 23 -2.19 -0.27 27.82
N LEU A 24 -2.98 -1.25 28.24
CA LEU A 24 -4.41 -1.10 28.51
C LEU A 24 -4.75 -0.05 29.57
N LEU A 25 -3.86 0.19 30.53
CA LEU A 25 -4.04 1.26 31.54
C LEU A 25 -3.73 2.65 30.98
N ASN A 26 -2.88 2.76 29.98
CA ASN A 26 -2.41 4.06 29.47
C ASN A 26 -3.03 4.47 28.13
N VAL A 27 -3.54 3.54 27.28
CA VAL A 27 -4.28 3.90 26.05
C VAL A 27 -5.51 4.79 26.33
N PRO A 28 -6.35 4.54 27.33
CA PRO A 28 -7.45 5.46 27.65
C PRO A 28 -6.96 6.84 28.10
N LYS A 29 -5.75 6.93 28.69
CA LYS A 29 -5.14 8.21 29.08
C LYS A 29 -4.56 8.94 27.87
N GLN A 30 -3.95 8.20 26.94
CA GLN A 30 -3.42 8.70 25.69
C GLN A 30 -4.52 9.34 24.83
N ASN A 31 -5.64 8.64 24.65
CA ASN A 31 -6.77 9.07 23.82
C ASN A 31 -7.80 9.93 24.57
N GLY A 32 -7.61 10.13 25.88
CA GLY A 32 -8.51 10.88 26.75
C GLY A 32 -7.99 12.26 27.14
N ALA A 33 -8.67 12.87 28.14
CA ALA A 33 -8.35 14.22 28.64
C ALA A 33 -6.88 14.38 29.07
N ALA A 34 -6.27 13.35 29.65
CA ALA A 34 -4.87 13.41 30.09
C ALA A 34 -3.88 13.51 28.91
N GLY A 35 -4.11 12.82 27.80
CA GLY A 35 -3.30 12.93 26.59
C GLY A 35 -3.47 14.30 25.93
N GLN A 36 -4.71 14.78 25.85
CA GLN A 36 -4.99 16.12 25.33
C GLN A 36 -4.35 17.22 26.18
N GLU A 37 -4.35 17.09 27.49
CA GLU A 37 -3.68 18.03 28.40
C GLU A 37 -2.16 18.04 28.18
N ILE A 38 -1.53 16.88 28.01
CA ILE A 38 -0.10 16.77 27.69
C ILE A 38 0.21 17.44 26.36
N LEU A 39 -0.55 17.14 25.30
CA LEU A 39 -0.36 17.77 24.00
C LEU A 39 -0.56 19.29 24.06
N GLN A 40 -1.56 19.74 24.80
CA GLN A 40 -1.80 21.17 24.98
C GLN A 40 -0.64 21.86 25.69
N GLN A 41 -0.08 21.24 26.74
CA GLN A 41 1.11 21.78 27.43
C GLN A 41 2.32 21.86 26.48
N LEU A 42 2.56 20.81 25.70
CA LEU A 42 3.65 20.78 24.70
C LEU A 42 3.44 21.82 23.61
N ARG A 43 2.22 21.99 23.10
CA ARG A 43 1.89 23.05 22.14
C ARG A 43 2.22 24.43 22.68
N ILE A 44 1.84 24.72 23.89
CA ILE A 44 2.14 26.01 24.52
C ILE A 44 3.65 26.19 24.67
N GLN A 45 4.41 25.16 25.09
CA GLN A 45 5.85 25.25 25.22
C GLN A 45 6.53 25.48 23.85
N THR A 46 6.07 24.79 22.81
CA THR A 46 6.59 24.97 21.45
C THR A 46 6.28 26.39 20.94
N LEU A 47 5.06 26.86 21.17
CA LEU A 47 4.64 28.22 20.80
C LEU A 47 5.49 29.26 21.52
N LEU A 48 5.72 29.14 22.84
CA LEU A 48 6.57 30.04 23.60
C LEU A 48 8.03 30.01 23.14
N SER A 49 8.55 28.84 22.75
CA SER A 49 9.89 28.70 22.18
C SER A 49 10.01 29.45 20.86
N ALA A 50 9.08 29.20 19.91
CA ALA A 50 9.06 29.89 18.62
C ALA A 50 8.86 31.40 18.76
N THR A 51 7.99 31.83 19.70
CA THR A 51 7.79 33.25 20.00
C THR A 51 9.03 33.85 20.65
N GLY A 52 9.77 33.07 21.45
CA GLY A 52 11.03 33.50 22.08
C GLY A 52 12.09 33.93 21.05
N ASP A 53 12.20 33.24 19.94
CA ASP A 53 13.12 33.62 18.86
C ASP A 53 12.71 34.96 18.23
N SER A 54 11.41 35.17 17.97
CA SER A 54 10.88 36.44 17.45
C SER A 54 11.03 37.59 18.44
N VAL A 55 10.97 37.31 19.75
CA VAL A 55 11.24 38.26 20.82
C VAL A 55 12.71 38.69 20.79
N VAL A 56 13.65 37.77 20.65
CA VAL A 56 15.09 38.05 20.52
C VAL A 56 15.34 38.95 19.31
N GLU A 57 14.76 38.67 18.17
CA GLU A 57 14.88 39.52 16.97
C GLU A 57 14.30 40.93 17.19
N SER A 58 13.19 41.04 17.93
CA SER A 58 12.61 42.35 18.32
C SER A 58 13.56 43.15 19.21
N TYR A 59 14.19 42.52 20.20
CA TYR A 59 15.21 43.17 21.03
C TYR A 59 16.45 43.58 20.23
N VAL A 60 16.90 42.74 19.28
CA VAL A 60 17.99 43.03 18.39
C VAL A 60 17.67 44.26 17.51
N ALA A 61 16.44 44.32 16.97
CA ALA A 61 15.99 45.46 16.17
C ALA A 61 16.01 46.77 16.96
N ILE A 62 15.50 46.75 18.20
CA ILE A 62 15.53 47.91 19.10
C ILE A 62 16.98 48.31 19.41
N ALA A 63 17.84 47.38 19.79
CA ALA A 63 19.26 47.65 20.10
C ALA A 63 20.02 48.22 18.91
N LYS A 64 19.76 47.73 17.71
CA LYS A 64 20.31 48.28 16.46
C LYS A 64 19.88 49.73 16.23
N GLN A 65 18.60 50.01 16.45
CA GLN A 65 18.06 51.36 16.25
C GLN A 65 18.62 52.35 17.26
N GLU A 66 18.76 51.97 18.54
CA GLU A 66 19.39 52.78 19.58
C GLU A 66 20.87 52.99 19.33
N ALA A 67 21.63 51.95 18.95
CA ALA A 67 23.05 52.07 18.59
C ALA A 67 23.27 52.97 17.38
N GLN A 68 22.40 52.87 16.37
CA GLN A 68 22.44 53.74 15.20
C GLN A 68 22.18 55.22 15.57
N LYS A 69 21.21 55.47 16.43
CA LYS A 69 20.88 56.81 16.91
C LYS A 69 22.03 57.40 17.70
N GLN A 70 22.58 56.68 18.67
CA GLN A 70 23.69 57.13 19.51
C GLN A 70 24.96 57.41 18.67
N ALA A 71 25.30 56.56 17.72
CA ALA A 71 26.45 56.75 16.85
C ALA A 71 26.29 57.95 15.89
N LYS A 72 25.06 58.27 15.46
CA LYS A 72 24.76 59.50 14.69
C LYS A 72 24.86 60.74 15.52
N GLU A 73 24.35 60.72 16.78
CA GLU A 73 24.42 61.85 17.71
C GLU A 73 25.87 62.14 18.15
N ALA A 74 26.73 61.13 18.22
CA ALA A 74 28.15 61.24 18.47
C ALA A 74 28.98 61.76 17.28
N GLY A 75 28.34 62.02 16.12
CA GLY A 75 29.03 62.55 14.92
C GLY A 75 29.86 61.50 14.19
N GLY A 76 29.62 60.22 14.40
CA GLY A 76 30.34 59.12 13.77
C GLY A 76 30.05 58.99 12.27
N GLY A 77 31.09 58.70 11.48
CA GLY A 77 30.93 58.42 10.07
C GLY A 77 30.22 57.05 9.84
N MET A 78 29.83 56.77 8.59
CA MET A 78 29.08 55.56 8.22
C MET A 78 29.71 54.22 8.70
N ALA A 79 31.06 54.16 8.75
CA ALA A 79 31.80 52.99 9.22
C ALA A 79 31.62 52.80 10.77
N ALA A 80 31.69 53.87 11.55
CA ALA A 80 31.50 53.84 13.01
C ALA A 80 30.04 53.48 13.39
N ILE A 81 29.08 53.97 12.59
CA ILE A 81 27.66 53.60 12.76
C ILE A 81 27.47 52.11 12.52
N ARG A 82 28.05 51.56 11.45
CA ARG A 82 27.94 50.14 11.14
C ARG A 82 28.56 49.23 12.21
N GLU A 83 29.75 49.59 12.67
CA GLU A 83 30.46 48.88 13.75
C GLU A 83 29.65 48.89 15.07
N ALA A 84 29.06 50.06 15.44
CA ALA A 84 28.20 50.16 16.63
C ALA A 84 26.95 49.29 16.51
N VAL A 85 26.33 49.22 15.35
CA VAL A 85 25.15 48.38 15.07
C VAL A 85 25.50 46.90 15.13
N GLU A 86 26.58 46.45 14.49
CA GLU A 86 27.05 45.07 14.50
C GLU A 86 27.41 44.59 15.93
N LYS A 87 28.05 45.50 16.71
CA LYS A 87 28.35 45.21 18.13
C LYS A 87 27.10 45.08 18.99
N ALA A 88 26.15 46.01 18.84
CA ALA A 88 24.88 45.96 19.60
C ALA A 88 24.07 44.69 19.25
N GLU A 89 24.08 44.25 17.99
CA GLU A 89 23.47 42.99 17.60
C GLU A 89 24.12 41.79 18.27
N ALA A 90 25.46 41.69 18.20
CA ALA A 90 26.21 40.60 18.81
C ALA A 90 26.02 40.51 20.34
N GLU A 91 26.07 41.68 21.03
CA GLU A 91 25.87 41.77 22.46
C GLU A 91 24.44 41.36 22.87
N THR A 92 23.42 41.77 22.08
CA THR A 92 22.02 41.43 22.34
C THR A 92 21.78 39.97 22.08
N ARG A 93 22.27 39.38 21.00
CA ARG A 93 22.16 37.94 20.72
C ARG A 93 22.85 37.12 21.82
N ALA A 94 24.07 37.49 22.24
CA ALA A 94 24.79 36.80 23.32
C ALA A 94 24.06 36.87 24.66
N LYS A 95 23.39 37.99 24.96
CA LYS A 95 22.60 38.17 26.22
C LYS A 95 21.40 37.21 26.28
N TYR A 96 20.83 36.88 25.12
CA TYR A 96 19.67 36.01 24.97
C TYR A 96 20.03 34.64 24.37
N GLU A 97 21.33 34.27 24.37
CA GLU A 97 21.80 32.93 24.00
C GLU A 97 21.21 31.87 24.96
N GLY A 98 20.19 31.17 24.55
CA GLY A 98 19.42 30.23 25.36
C GLY A 98 17.91 30.54 25.39
N GLY A 99 17.51 31.55 24.63
CA GLY A 99 16.12 31.96 24.43
C GLY A 99 15.59 32.92 25.53
N ALA A 100 14.68 33.78 25.13
CA ALA A 100 13.91 34.63 26.06
C ALA A 100 13.05 33.82 27.06
N ALA A 101 13.02 32.50 26.91
CA ALA A 101 12.24 31.55 27.70
C ALA A 101 12.80 31.30 29.13
N ALA A 102 14.05 31.71 29.42
CA ALA A 102 14.64 31.45 30.75
C ALA A 102 13.92 32.20 31.88
N ASP A 103 13.36 33.38 31.62
CA ASP A 103 12.68 34.19 32.61
C ASP A 103 11.15 33.95 32.72
N THR A 104 10.56 33.18 31.79
CA THR A 104 9.09 33.00 31.69
C THR A 104 8.56 31.72 32.35
N LEU A 105 9.40 30.91 32.98
CA LEU A 105 9.01 29.67 33.69
C LEU A 105 8.02 29.86 34.86
N SER A 106 7.70 31.10 35.22
CA SER A 106 6.74 31.43 36.27
C SER A 106 5.47 32.16 35.81
N VAL A 107 5.27 32.27 34.46
CA VAL A 107 4.09 32.95 33.91
C VAL A 107 2.90 32.01 33.90
N ASP A 108 1.75 32.50 34.34
CA ASP A 108 0.48 31.78 34.20
C ASP A 108 0.07 31.75 32.72
N THR A 109 0.05 30.56 32.15
CA THR A 109 -0.28 30.32 30.73
C THR A 109 -1.71 29.84 30.54
N ALA A 110 -2.57 29.89 31.55
CA ALA A 110 -3.93 29.38 31.48
C ALA A 110 -4.77 30.10 30.39
N ASP A 111 -4.70 31.45 30.39
CA ASP A 111 -5.43 32.26 29.39
C ASP A 111 -4.88 32.04 27.98
N LEU A 112 -3.56 31.96 27.83
CA LEU A 112 -2.93 31.62 26.54
C LEU A 112 -3.34 30.21 26.07
N SER A 113 -3.37 29.24 26.98
CA SER A 113 -3.79 27.87 26.66
C SER A 113 -5.24 27.81 26.16
N ALA A 114 -6.14 28.58 26.78
CA ALA A 114 -7.54 28.69 26.35
C ALA A 114 -7.66 29.35 24.96
N ALA A 115 -6.90 30.45 24.73
CA ALA A 115 -6.88 31.12 23.43
C ALA A 115 -6.35 30.23 22.34
N VAL A 116 -5.25 29.48 22.56
CA VAL A 116 -4.65 28.52 21.65
C VAL A 116 -5.61 27.37 21.32
N ALA A 117 -6.36 26.86 22.30
CA ALA A 117 -7.34 25.80 22.04
C ALA A 117 -8.42 26.27 21.06
N VAL A 118 -8.99 27.46 21.28
CA VAL A 118 -10.01 28.05 20.39
C VAL A 118 -9.45 28.31 18.99
N TYR A 119 -8.22 28.79 18.89
CA TYR A 119 -7.56 29.03 17.61
C TYR A 119 -7.31 27.71 16.87
N THR A 120 -6.83 26.68 17.56
CA THR A 120 -6.60 25.35 16.96
C THR A 120 -7.89 24.76 16.37
N ASP A 121 -9.02 24.91 17.06
CA ASP A 121 -10.32 24.43 16.58
C ASP A 121 -10.79 25.23 15.34
N ALA A 122 -10.55 26.55 15.33
CA ALA A 122 -10.90 27.40 14.18
C ALA A 122 -10.04 27.06 12.93
N VAL A 123 -8.73 26.85 13.10
CA VAL A 123 -7.83 26.45 12.01
C VAL A 123 -8.22 25.07 11.45
N LYS A 124 -8.55 24.12 12.31
CA LYS A 124 -9.05 22.82 11.87
C LYS A 124 -10.33 22.92 11.05
N ALA A 125 -11.30 23.71 11.53
CA ALA A 125 -12.56 23.91 10.82
C ALA A 125 -12.34 24.57 9.44
N TYR A 126 -11.40 25.51 9.34
CA TYR A 126 -10.99 26.09 8.05
C TYR A 126 -10.39 25.05 7.11
N ALA A 127 -9.44 24.26 7.58
CA ALA A 127 -8.75 23.27 6.78
C ALA A 127 -9.66 22.11 6.31
N GLU A 128 -10.64 21.71 7.11
CA GLU A 128 -11.67 20.73 6.71
C GLU A 128 -12.50 21.25 5.53
N VAL A 129 -12.93 22.52 5.60
CA VAL A 129 -13.69 23.16 4.52
C VAL A 129 -12.82 23.36 3.29
N GLU A 130 -11.58 23.80 3.45
CA GLU A 130 -10.62 23.97 2.34
C GLU A 130 -10.36 22.63 1.63
N THR A 131 -10.08 21.57 2.39
CA THR A 131 -9.84 20.24 1.82
C THR A 131 -11.05 19.72 1.05
N ALA A 132 -12.26 19.88 1.61
CA ALA A 132 -13.49 19.48 0.94
C ALA A 132 -13.74 20.27 -0.36
N ALA A 133 -13.51 21.60 -0.34
CA ALA A 133 -13.68 22.44 -1.51
C ALA A 133 -12.65 22.13 -2.60
N ARG A 134 -11.38 21.91 -2.24
CA ARG A 134 -10.32 21.50 -3.18
C ARG A 134 -10.61 20.15 -3.81
N SER A 135 -11.00 19.15 -3.01
CA SER A 135 -11.35 17.83 -3.52
C SER A 135 -12.56 17.87 -4.46
N ALA A 136 -13.57 18.68 -4.16
CA ALA A 136 -14.71 18.85 -5.04
C ALA A 136 -14.34 19.54 -6.37
N TYR A 137 -13.41 20.49 -6.33
CA TYR A 137 -12.89 21.14 -7.53
C TYR A 137 -12.06 20.17 -8.38
N GLU A 138 -11.18 19.40 -7.74
CA GLU A 138 -10.38 18.36 -8.40
C GLU A 138 -11.26 17.30 -9.06
N GLU A 139 -12.29 16.81 -8.37
CA GLU A 139 -13.22 15.83 -8.92
C GLU A 139 -13.99 16.38 -10.14
N ALA A 140 -14.40 17.65 -10.09
CA ALA A 140 -15.12 18.30 -11.18
C ALA A 140 -14.27 18.51 -12.43
N HIS A 141 -12.96 18.74 -12.29
CA HIS A 141 -12.03 19.04 -13.40
C HIS A 141 -11.09 17.87 -13.76
N TYR A 142 -11.23 16.74 -13.08
CA TYR A 142 -10.36 15.57 -13.30
C TYR A 142 -10.43 15.05 -14.75
N ALA A 143 -11.63 14.97 -15.32
CA ALA A 143 -11.80 14.48 -16.70
C ALA A 143 -11.18 15.42 -17.75
N GLU A 144 -11.16 16.72 -17.49
CA GLU A 144 -10.51 17.72 -18.34
C GLU A 144 -8.99 17.64 -18.22
N ALA A 145 -8.47 17.47 -17.02
CA ALA A 145 -7.05 17.27 -16.76
C ALA A 145 -6.51 15.96 -17.37
N GLU A 146 -7.30 14.87 -17.29
CA GLU A 146 -6.98 13.60 -17.93
C GLU A 146 -6.88 13.74 -19.45
N ALA A 147 -7.86 14.42 -20.07
CA ALA A 147 -7.85 14.69 -21.51
C ALA A 147 -6.66 15.59 -21.93
N ALA A 148 -6.32 16.59 -21.14
CA ALA A 148 -5.16 17.44 -21.38
C ALA A 148 -3.84 16.68 -21.26
N LEU A 149 -3.73 15.75 -20.31
CA LEU A 149 -2.56 14.88 -20.16
C LEU A 149 -2.43 13.91 -21.36
N GLU A 150 -3.53 13.32 -21.80
CA GLU A 150 -3.55 12.48 -23.00
C GLU A 150 -3.11 13.25 -24.25
N GLN A 151 -3.61 14.47 -24.43
CA GLN A 151 -3.19 15.34 -25.54
C GLN A 151 -1.70 15.68 -25.47
N LYS A 152 -1.19 16.03 -24.30
CA LYS A 152 0.24 16.31 -24.08
C LYS A 152 1.09 15.07 -24.42
N HIS A 153 0.66 13.88 -24.01
CA HIS A 153 1.32 12.62 -24.34
C HIS A 153 1.31 12.36 -25.85
N GLU A 154 0.21 12.65 -26.55
CA GLU A 154 0.14 12.56 -28.02
C GLU A 154 1.10 13.54 -28.70
N GLU A 155 1.18 14.77 -28.22
CA GLU A 155 2.11 15.79 -28.72
C GLU A 155 3.59 15.41 -28.50
N MET A 156 3.94 14.90 -27.30
CA MET A 156 5.27 14.37 -27.00
C MET A 156 5.62 13.18 -27.92
N LEU A 157 4.69 12.28 -28.13
CA LEU A 157 4.85 11.16 -29.07
C LEU A 157 5.05 11.61 -30.51
N ALA A 158 4.33 12.65 -30.94
CA ALA A 158 4.49 13.23 -32.27
C ALA A 158 5.84 13.95 -32.44
N ALA A 159 6.39 14.51 -31.36
CA ALA A 159 7.70 15.13 -31.32
C ALA A 159 8.85 14.13 -31.20
N GLY A 160 8.57 12.84 -30.96
CA GLY A 160 9.58 11.81 -30.75
C GLY A 160 10.23 11.82 -29.38
N GLU A 161 9.56 12.39 -28.39
CA GLU A 161 9.98 12.43 -26.98
C GLU A 161 9.45 11.21 -26.22
N GLU A 162 10.18 10.77 -25.18
CA GLU A 162 9.73 9.72 -24.29
C GLU A 162 8.64 10.26 -23.34
N VAL A 163 7.49 9.58 -23.30
CA VAL A 163 6.44 9.88 -22.32
C VAL A 163 6.82 9.24 -20.99
N PRO A 164 6.84 10.01 -19.87
CA PRO A 164 7.12 9.48 -18.55
C PRO A 164 6.12 8.36 -18.19
N GLU A 165 6.62 7.24 -17.63
CA GLU A 165 5.76 6.12 -17.22
C GLU A 165 4.89 6.42 -15.99
N ASP A 166 5.26 7.45 -15.20
CA ASP A 166 4.66 7.80 -13.91
C ASP A 166 4.01 9.21 -13.92
N ASP A 167 3.63 9.75 -15.08
CA ASP A 167 2.91 11.03 -15.13
C ASP A 167 1.51 10.85 -14.51
N GLU A 168 1.29 11.46 -13.34
CA GLU A 168 0.01 11.50 -12.68
C GLU A 168 -0.87 12.61 -13.28
N VAL A 169 -2.20 12.39 -13.30
CA VAL A 169 -3.16 13.42 -13.68
C VAL A 169 -3.15 14.51 -12.61
N VAL A 170 -2.65 15.69 -12.98
CA VAL A 170 -2.62 16.86 -12.09
C VAL A 170 -3.67 17.85 -12.57
N VAL A 171 -4.65 18.13 -11.73
CA VAL A 171 -5.67 19.15 -12.01
C VAL A 171 -5.05 20.53 -11.82
N ASP A 172 -5.25 21.41 -12.81
CA ASP A 172 -4.80 22.79 -12.69
C ASP A 172 -5.67 23.56 -11.68
N MET A 173 -5.05 23.90 -10.54
CA MET A 173 -5.70 24.64 -9.45
C MET A 173 -5.67 26.15 -9.64
N SER A 174 -5.14 26.67 -10.75
CA SER A 174 -5.06 28.12 -11.00
C SER A 174 -6.44 28.81 -11.12
N GLY A 175 -7.45 28.04 -11.50
CA GLY A 175 -8.85 28.48 -11.57
C GLY A 175 -9.67 28.26 -10.28
N PHE A 176 -9.05 27.73 -9.22
CA PHE A 176 -9.75 27.53 -7.96
C PHE A 176 -10.00 28.85 -7.24
N GLU A 177 -11.27 29.20 -7.04
CA GLU A 177 -11.67 30.37 -6.25
C GLU A 177 -12.16 29.90 -4.86
N PRO A 178 -11.72 30.60 -3.76
CA PRO A 178 -12.19 30.28 -2.41
C PRO A 178 -13.71 30.45 -2.30
N THR A 179 -14.37 29.49 -1.70
CA THR A 179 -15.82 29.57 -1.44
C THR A 179 -16.13 30.59 -0.34
N GLU A 180 -17.38 31.11 -0.30
CA GLU A 180 -17.83 32.02 0.77
C GLU A 180 -17.65 31.39 2.16
N GLU A 181 -17.86 30.09 2.28
CA GLU A 181 -17.68 29.35 3.53
C GLU A 181 -16.20 29.28 3.95
N MET A 182 -15.27 29.08 3.00
CA MET A 182 -13.83 29.14 3.28
C MET A 182 -13.41 30.52 3.78
N LEU A 183 -13.86 31.58 3.11
CA LEU A 183 -13.55 32.98 3.51
C LEU A 183 -14.07 33.28 4.91
N ALA A 184 -15.30 32.85 5.23
CA ALA A 184 -15.88 33.03 6.57
C ALA A 184 -15.07 32.29 7.65
N LYS A 185 -14.65 31.06 7.38
CA LYS A 185 -13.82 30.28 8.32
C LYS A 185 -12.40 30.85 8.46
N GLN A 186 -11.82 31.38 7.41
CA GLN A 186 -10.55 32.08 7.45
C GLN A 186 -10.61 33.34 8.32
N GLU A 187 -11.67 34.14 8.20
CA GLU A 187 -11.87 35.31 9.06
C GLU A 187 -12.07 34.93 10.53
N GLU A 188 -12.80 33.83 10.80
CA GLU A 188 -12.95 33.28 12.15
C GLU A 188 -11.58 32.86 12.74
N ALA A 189 -10.74 32.18 11.97
CA ALA A 189 -9.39 31.80 12.39
C ALA A 189 -8.53 33.03 12.69
N LYS A 190 -8.53 34.06 11.83
CA LYS A 190 -7.81 35.33 12.07
C LYS A 190 -8.30 36.06 13.33
N ALA A 191 -9.62 36.09 13.55
CA ALA A 191 -10.18 36.72 14.73
C ALA A 191 -9.81 35.98 16.02
N THR A 192 -9.66 34.65 15.98
CA THR A 192 -9.19 33.85 17.11
C THR A 192 -7.69 33.99 17.31
N TYR A 193 -6.88 34.11 16.24
CA TYR A 193 -5.44 34.41 16.33
C TYR A 193 -5.15 35.75 17.01
N ALA A 194 -5.95 36.78 16.75
CA ALA A 194 -5.81 38.07 17.42
C ALA A 194 -5.86 37.95 18.97
N LYS A 195 -6.64 36.99 19.48
CA LYS A 195 -6.68 36.71 20.94
C LYS A 195 -5.39 36.05 21.41
N VAL A 196 -4.85 35.08 20.63
CA VAL A 196 -3.54 34.47 20.94
C VAL A 196 -2.44 35.55 20.95
N GLY A 197 -2.43 36.42 19.95
CA GLY A 197 -1.49 37.55 19.89
C GLY A 197 -1.59 38.51 21.08
N ALA A 198 -2.81 38.80 21.54
CA ALA A 198 -3.03 39.63 22.72
C ALA A 198 -2.46 38.98 24.01
N GLU A 199 -2.62 37.66 24.17
CA GLU A 199 -2.05 36.94 25.32
C GLU A 199 -0.51 36.86 25.21
N LEU A 200 0.04 36.62 24.01
CA LEU A 200 1.49 36.65 23.79
C LEU A 200 2.11 38.03 24.10
N LYS A 201 1.42 39.13 23.77
CA LYS A 201 1.87 40.49 24.14
C LYS A 201 1.86 40.77 25.65
N LYS A 202 0.96 40.14 26.40
CA LYS A 202 1.00 40.23 27.88
C LYS A 202 2.26 39.56 28.43
N ILE A 203 2.66 38.40 27.82
CA ILE A 203 3.87 37.68 28.22
C ILE A 203 5.13 38.38 27.72
N TYR A 204 5.10 38.83 26.45
CA TYR A 204 6.21 39.49 25.76
C TYR A 204 5.82 40.89 25.28
N PRO A 205 5.89 41.93 26.12
CA PRO A 205 5.47 43.30 25.76
C PRO A 205 6.26 43.92 24.61
N VAL A 206 7.40 43.35 24.26
CA VAL A 206 8.27 43.82 23.17
C VAL A 206 7.76 43.40 21.77
N LEU A 207 6.83 42.44 21.68
CA LEU A 207 6.27 41.99 20.40
C LEU A 207 5.47 43.11 19.75
N THR A 208 5.86 43.45 18.52
CA THR A 208 5.12 44.40 17.67
C THR A 208 3.99 43.67 16.91
N ASP A 209 3.04 44.47 16.38
CA ASP A 209 1.97 43.91 15.54
C ASP A 209 2.55 43.23 14.29
N GLU A 210 3.59 43.80 13.68
CA GLU A 210 4.29 43.25 12.52
C GLU A 210 4.98 41.91 12.84
N ALA A 211 5.56 41.77 14.02
CA ALA A 211 6.14 40.50 14.50
C ALA A 211 5.08 39.43 14.74
N LEU A 212 3.88 39.81 15.17
CA LEU A 212 2.76 38.87 15.33
C LEU A 212 2.18 38.42 14.01
N GLU A 213 2.13 39.30 13.01
CA GLU A 213 1.67 38.97 11.66
C GLU A 213 2.61 37.95 10.98
N THR A 214 3.94 38.13 11.13
CA THR A 214 4.93 37.14 10.68
C THR A 214 4.92 35.82 11.46
N LEU A 215 4.50 35.85 12.72
CA LEU A 215 4.34 34.65 13.56
C LEU A 215 3.10 33.84 13.20
N GLU A 216 2.08 34.43 12.56
CA GLU A 216 0.79 33.76 12.28
C GLU A 216 1.00 32.46 11.49
N GLU A 217 1.74 32.47 10.39
CA GLU A 217 2.03 31.28 9.59
C GLU A 217 2.82 30.21 10.38
N THR A 218 3.78 30.66 11.20
CA THR A 218 4.56 29.74 12.05
C THR A 218 3.68 29.10 13.11
N VAL A 219 2.82 29.88 13.75
CA VAL A 219 1.87 29.41 14.77
C VAL A 219 0.85 28.45 14.15
N GLU A 220 0.33 28.77 12.98
CA GLU A 220 -0.56 27.88 12.24
C GLU A 220 0.13 26.54 11.93
N GLY A 221 1.34 26.56 11.40
CA GLY A 221 2.12 25.36 11.11
C GLY A 221 2.47 24.50 12.33
N ILE A 222 2.62 25.13 13.52
CA ILE A 222 2.82 24.41 14.78
C ILE A 222 1.52 23.77 15.28
N LEU A 223 0.41 24.50 15.19
CA LEU A 223 -0.87 24.12 15.81
C LEU A 223 -1.75 23.27 14.90
N TYR A 224 -1.66 23.47 13.57
CA TYR A 224 -2.43 22.70 12.60
C TYR A 224 -1.74 21.39 12.25
N GLN A 225 -2.36 20.28 12.61
CA GLN A 225 -1.89 18.94 12.31
C GLN A 225 -3.11 18.04 12.11
N SER A 226 -3.44 17.77 10.85
CA SER A 226 -4.53 16.85 10.51
C SER A 226 -4.03 15.40 10.51
N GLY A 227 -4.79 14.51 11.18
CA GLY A 227 -4.64 13.07 11.03
C GLY A 227 -3.45 12.40 11.75
N ASP A 228 -2.59 13.16 12.42
CA ASP A 228 -1.43 12.58 13.12
C ASP A 228 -1.84 11.86 14.40
N SER A 229 -1.19 10.70 14.68
CA SER A 229 -1.36 9.97 15.92
C SER A 229 -0.83 10.77 17.12
N PHE A 230 -1.28 10.44 18.35
CA PHE A 230 -0.79 11.07 19.57
C PHE A 230 0.75 11.01 19.67
N SER A 231 1.35 9.85 19.37
CA SER A 231 2.80 9.65 19.43
C SER A 231 3.54 10.56 18.45
N THR A 232 3.04 10.70 17.22
CA THR A 232 3.65 11.54 16.18
C THR A 232 3.60 13.02 16.57
N GLN A 233 2.45 13.49 17.08
CA GLN A 233 2.31 14.86 17.57
C GLN A 233 3.21 15.12 18.78
N TYR A 234 3.27 14.18 19.70
CA TYR A 234 4.10 14.26 20.90
C TYR A 234 5.59 14.38 20.53
N ASP A 235 6.10 13.52 19.63
CA ASP A 235 7.48 13.53 19.20
C ASP A 235 7.89 14.84 18.57
N ARG A 236 7.05 15.36 17.69
CA ARG A 236 7.28 16.64 17.01
C ARG A 236 7.38 17.80 18.01
N TYR A 237 6.46 17.88 18.97
CA TYR A 237 6.50 18.97 19.96
C TYR A 237 7.68 18.84 20.93
N VAL A 238 8.01 17.61 21.35
CA VAL A 238 9.18 17.40 22.23
C VAL A 238 10.48 17.74 21.53
N GLU A 239 10.62 17.43 20.25
CA GLU A 239 11.78 17.79 19.43
C GLU A 239 11.90 19.31 19.28
N GLN A 240 10.81 20.00 18.97
CA GLN A 240 10.78 21.45 18.76
C GLN A 240 11.05 22.24 20.05
N CYS A 241 10.51 21.83 21.19
CA CYS A 241 10.70 22.57 22.45
C CYS A 241 11.80 22.00 23.36
N SER A 242 12.50 20.93 22.95
CA SER A 242 13.54 20.24 23.73
C SER A 242 13.12 19.89 25.16
N ALA A 243 11.85 19.56 25.37
CA ALA A 243 11.26 19.26 26.67
C ALA A 243 11.80 17.96 27.27
N LYS A 244 12.01 17.94 28.60
CA LYS A 244 12.39 16.72 29.33
C LYS A 244 11.15 15.87 29.62
N GLU A 245 11.14 14.68 29.06
CA GLU A 245 10.07 13.70 29.20
C GLU A 245 10.08 13.06 30.61
N THR A 246 8.93 13.02 31.26
CA THR A 246 8.75 12.28 32.52
C THR A 246 8.47 10.80 32.24
N THR A 247 8.73 9.90 33.22
CA THR A 247 8.44 8.46 33.08
C THR A 247 6.95 8.18 32.81
N ALA A 248 6.05 9.00 33.41
CA ALA A 248 4.62 8.85 33.18
C ALA A 248 4.21 9.23 31.76
N GLN A 249 4.75 10.33 31.23
CA GLN A 249 4.53 10.74 29.84
C GLN A 249 5.05 9.69 28.84
N ARG A 250 6.24 9.13 29.10
CA ARG A 250 6.81 8.04 28.28
C ARG A 250 5.93 6.79 28.25
N LEU A 251 5.34 6.41 29.37
CA LEU A 251 4.40 5.28 29.43
C LEU A 251 3.10 5.55 28.67
N ILE A 252 2.61 6.79 28.67
CA ILE A 252 1.42 7.18 27.89
C ILE A 252 1.78 7.20 26.40
N ARG A 253 2.91 7.78 26.02
CA ARG A 253 3.39 7.84 24.64
C ARG A 253 3.48 6.46 23.98
N HIS A 254 4.09 5.49 24.65
CA HIS A 254 4.30 4.14 24.13
C HIS A 254 3.19 3.15 24.52
N ALA A 255 2.00 3.62 24.85
CA ALA A 255 0.92 2.74 25.30
C ALA A 255 0.49 1.74 24.22
N ASP A 256 0.34 2.17 22.97
CA ASP A 256 0.00 1.33 21.83
C ASP A 256 1.14 0.36 21.48
N ASP A 257 2.38 0.85 21.47
CA ASP A 257 3.58 0.03 21.26
C ASP A 257 3.67 -1.12 22.28
N MET A 258 3.31 -0.88 23.52
CA MET A 258 3.28 -1.91 24.57
C MET A 258 2.23 -2.99 24.28
N ILE A 259 1.08 -2.64 23.74
CA ILE A 259 0.05 -3.59 23.34
C ILE A 259 0.55 -4.42 22.16
N TYR A 260 1.15 -3.78 21.13
CA TYR A 260 1.71 -4.49 19.99
C TYR A 260 2.83 -5.45 20.42
N LEU A 261 3.73 -5.01 21.28
CA LEU A 261 4.79 -5.84 21.84
C LEU A 261 4.21 -7.03 22.64
N ALA A 262 3.17 -6.80 23.44
CA ALA A 262 2.50 -7.87 24.17
C ALA A 262 1.90 -8.92 23.22
N CYS A 263 1.19 -8.49 22.17
CA CYS A 263 0.65 -9.37 21.16
C CYS A 263 1.74 -10.17 20.44
N ALA A 264 2.84 -9.53 20.06
CA ALA A 264 3.99 -10.19 19.44
C ALA A 264 4.61 -11.27 20.37
N LEU A 265 4.79 -10.95 21.64
CA LEU A 265 5.30 -11.89 22.65
C LEU A 265 4.36 -13.07 22.88
N ILE A 266 3.04 -12.87 22.85
CA ILE A 266 2.02 -13.94 22.93
C ILE A 266 2.14 -14.87 21.73
N VAL A 267 2.26 -14.33 20.52
CA VAL A 267 2.42 -15.13 19.30
C VAL A 267 3.70 -15.95 19.37
N VAL A 268 4.83 -15.36 19.77
CA VAL A 268 6.11 -16.07 19.95
C VAL A 268 5.97 -17.19 20.99
N ALA A 269 5.31 -16.93 22.11
CA ALA A 269 5.08 -17.94 23.15
C ALA A 269 4.21 -19.09 22.63
N LEU A 270 3.14 -18.80 21.91
CA LEU A 270 2.27 -19.84 21.29
C LEU A 270 3.04 -20.68 20.27
N LEU A 271 3.86 -20.05 19.43
CA LEU A 271 4.73 -20.75 18.47
C LEU A 271 5.73 -21.68 19.19
N LEU A 272 6.37 -21.20 20.26
CA LEU A 272 7.29 -22.00 21.05
C LEU A 272 6.61 -23.18 21.76
N LEU A 273 5.40 -23.00 22.27
CA LEU A 273 4.62 -24.05 22.96
C LEU A 273 4.09 -25.10 21.99
N PHE A 274 3.57 -24.66 20.85
CA PHE A 274 2.83 -25.51 19.91
C PHE A 274 3.63 -25.90 18.65
N HIS A 275 4.92 -25.48 18.52
CA HIS A 275 5.72 -25.72 17.31
C HIS A 275 5.72 -27.18 16.85
N GLN A 276 5.79 -28.16 17.77
CA GLN A 276 5.79 -29.58 17.41
C GLN A 276 4.44 -30.02 16.79
N VAL A 277 3.33 -29.53 17.35
CA VAL A 277 1.99 -29.83 16.84
C VAL A 277 1.73 -29.13 15.52
N LEU A 278 2.17 -27.86 15.41
CA LEU A 278 2.06 -27.06 14.20
C LEU A 278 2.87 -27.69 13.06
N VAL A 279 4.15 -28.03 13.31
CA VAL A 279 5.01 -28.66 12.30
C VAL A 279 4.49 -30.04 11.91
N ALA A 280 4.00 -30.85 12.86
CA ALA A 280 3.45 -32.17 12.58
C ALA A 280 2.16 -32.13 11.74
N LYS A 281 1.29 -31.13 12.00
CA LYS A 281 0.00 -31.01 11.29
C LYS A 281 0.07 -30.19 10.00
N LEU A 282 0.81 -29.09 9.99
CA LEU A 282 0.86 -28.13 8.88
C LEU A 282 2.09 -28.32 7.98
N GLY A 283 3.17 -28.87 8.52
CA GLY A 283 4.48 -28.93 7.86
C GLY A 283 5.29 -27.63 8.03
N ILE A 284 6.60 -27.76 7.93
CA ILE A 284 7.55 -26.64 8.15
C ILE A 284 7.28 -25.46 7.20
N PRO A 285 7.08 -25.63 5.87
CA PRO A 285 6.90 -24.48 4.97
C PRO A 285 5.69 -23.61 5.32
N ARG A 286 4.55 -24.23 5.69
CA ARG A 286 3.34 -23.47 6.05
C ARG A 286 3.48 -22.71 7.36
N VAL A 287 4.18 -23.31 8.33
CA VAL A 287 4.46 -22.64 9.60
C VAL A 287 5.33 -21.41 9.37
N ILE A 288 6.38 -21.51 8.54
CA ILE A 288 7.26 -20.37 8.21
C ILE A 288 6.46 -19.25 7.54
N ILE A 289 5.65 -19.58 6.53
CA ILE A 289 4.86 -18.58 5.79
C ILE A 289 3.79 -17.95 6.69
N GLY A 290 3.12 -18.74 7.53
CA GLY A 290 2.14 -18.23 8.50
C GLY A 290 2.78 -17.29 9.52
N VAL A 291 3.96 -17.61 10.03
CA VAL A 291 4.73 -16.73 10.94
C VAL A 291 5.11 -15.44 10.23
N PHE A 292 5.61 -15.54 8.99
CA PHE A 292 5.97 -14.37 8.20
C PHE A 292 4.76 -13.46 7.92
N PHE A 293 3.60 -14.04 7.60
CA PHE A 293 2.37 -13.29 7.39
C PHE A 293 1.92 -12.55 8.67
N ILE A 294 1.96 -13.22 9.82
CA ILE A 294 1.65 -12.61 11.12
C ILE A 294 2.62 -11.45 11.39
N LEU A 295 3.92 -11.64 11.11
CA LEU A 295 4.94 -10.59 11.28
C LEU A 295 4.63 -9.38 10.39
N LEU A 296 4.24 -9.57 9.14
CA LEU A 296 3.83 -8.48 8.25
C LEU A 296 2.61 -7.72 8.79
N CYS A 297 1.61 -8.43 9.33
CA CYS A 297 0.46 -7.77 9.97
C CYS A 297 0.88 -6.91 11.17
N PHE A 298 1.85 -7.38 11.99
CA PHE A 298 2.38 -6.56 13.07
C PHE A 298 3.16 -5.35 12.58
N MET A 299 3.98 -5.51 11.54
CA MET A 299 4.69 -4.37 10.93
C MET A 299 3.72 -3.33 10.37
N THR A 300 2.60 -3.76 9.78
CA THR A 300 1.56 -2.85 9.28
C THR A 300 1.00 -1.98 10.41
N LEU A 301 0.74 -2.56 11.58
CA LEU A 301 0.28 -1.83 12.77
C LEU A 301 1.36 -0.91 13.33
N TRP A 302 2.63 -1.31 13.27
CA TRP A 302 3.76 -0.51 13.74
C TRP A 302 4.01 0.76 12.91
N TYR A 303 3.77 0.68 11.60
CA TYR A 303 3.94 1.80 10.67
C TYR A 303 2.65 2.59 10.40
N ASP A 304 1.62 2.43 11.25
CA ASP A 304 0.30 3.07 11.10
C ASP A 304 -0.35 2.89 9.71
N LEU A 305 0.01 1.80 9.01
CA LEU A 305 -0.61 1.46 7.74
C LEU A 305 -1.98 0.82 7.99
N SER A 306 -2.95 1.11 7.13
CA SER A 306 -4.29 0.54 7.30
C SER A 306 -4.28 -0.98 7.08
N LEU A 307 -4.51 -1.74 8.16
CA LEU A 307 -4.64 -3.20 8.12
C LEU A 307 -5.81 -3.62 7.22
N SER A 308 -6.84 -2.81 7.16
CA SER A 308 -8.01 -2.95 6.31
C SER A 308 -7.62 -3.02 4.82
N THR A 309 -6.82 -2.08 4.36
CA THR A 309 -6.30 -2.03 2.98
C THR A 309 -5.39 -3.24 2.67
N LEU A 310 -4.51 -3.62 3.61
CA LEU A 310 -3.66 -4.82 3.45
C LEU A 310 -4.50 -6.09 3.27
N LEU A 311 -5.52 -6.30 4.12
CA LEU A 311 -6.40 -7.46 4.05
C LEU A 311 -7.25 -7.44 2.77
N SER A 312 -7.77 -6.28 2.38
CA SER A 312 -8.52 -6.11 1.12
C SER A 312 -7.66 -6.52 -0.09
N ASN A 313 -6.45 -6.00 -0.19
CA ASN A 313 -5.49 -6.36 -1.24
C ASN A 313 -5.12 -7.86 -1.20
N THR A 314 -5.03 -8.46 -0.02
CA THR A 314 -4.76 -9.90 0.14
C THR A 314 -5.90 -10.74 -0.42
N VAL A 315 -7.16 -10.37 -0.16
CA VAL A 315 -8.34 -11.06 -0.70
C VAL A 315 -8.42 -10.94 -2.22
N VAL A 316 -8.13 -9.76 -2.79
CA VAL A 316 -8.04 -9.57 -4.24
C VAL A 316 -6.96 -10.47 -4.83
N ARG A 317 -5.75 -10.48 -4.25
CA ARG A 317 -4.63 -11.31 -4.71
C ARG A 317 -4.93 -12.81 -4.61
N MET A 318 -5.62 -13.23 -3.55
CA MET A 318 -6.10 -14.61 -3.42
C MET A 318 -7.05 -14.97 -4.58
N GLY A 319 -8.07 -14.15 -4.84
CA GLY A 319 -9.04 -14.42 -5.90
C GLY A 319 -8.41 -14.52 -7.29
N MET A 320 -7.52 -13.58 -7.65
CA MET A 320 -6.90 -13.55 -8.98
C MET A 320 -5.87 -14.66 -9.20
N ASN A 321 -5.10 -15.07 -8.18
CA ASN A 321 -4.10 -16.12 -8.32
C ASN A 321 -4.71 -17.53 -8.21
N ALA A 322 -5.82 -17.70 -7.51
CA ALA A 322 -6.42 -18.99 -7.24
C ALA A 322 -6.74 -19.80 -8.50
N ILE A 323 -7.15 -19.15 -9.59
CA ILE A 323 -7.47 -19.83 -10.85
C ILE A 323 -6.22 -20.38 -11.53
N MET A 324 -5.09 -19.66 -11.48
CA MET A 324 -3.81 -20.17 -11.98
C MET A 324 -3.31 -21.35 -11.15
N VAL A 325 -3.51 -21.29 -9.83
CA VAL A 325 -3.18 -22.42 -8.93
C VAL A 325 -4.13 -23.60 -9.18
N LEU A 326 -5.42 -23.34 -9.44
CA LEU A 326 -6.41 -24.35 -9.81
C LEU A 326 -6.03 -25.08 -11.11
N ALA A 327 -5.38 -24.38 -12.04
CA ALA A 327 -4.89 -24.96 -13.30
C ALA A 327 -3.85 -26.08 -13.09
N MET A 328 -3.16 -26.11 -11.93
CA MET A 328 -2.22 -27.19 -11.59
C MET A 328 -2.95 -28.50 -11.21
N VAL A 329 -4.19 -28.43 -10.73
CA VAL A 329 -4.94 -29.60 -10.21
C VAL A 329 -5.11 -30.70 -11.26
N PRO A 330 -5.61 -30.44 -12.50
CA PRO A 330 -5.78 -31.49 -13.51
C PRO A 330 -4.47 -32.15 -13.92
N GLY A 331 -3.37 -31.36 -14.00
CA GLY A 331 -2.04 -31.88 -14.33
C GLY A 331 -1.53 -32.91 -13.31
N ILE A 332 -1.67 -32.59 -12.01
CA ILE A 332 -1.29 -33.49 -10.92
C ILE A 332 -2.21 -34.72 -10.88
N GLN A 333 -3.53 -34.54 -11.06
CA GLN A 333 -4.50 -35.63 -11.02
C GLN A 333 -4.37 -36.61 -12.17
N CYS A 334 -3.81 -36.22 -13.32
CA CYS A 334 -3.57 -37.12 -14.45
C CYS A 334 -2.17 -37.79 -14.44
N GLY A 335 -1.38 -37.56 -13.40
CA GLY A 335 -0.07 -38.20 -13.22
C GLY A 335 1.09 -37.54 -14.00
N ILE A 336 0.94 -36.28 -14.44
CA ILE A 336 2.02 -35.49 -15.05
C ILE A 336 2.86 -34.80 -13.98
N SER A 337 2.43 -34.82 -12.71
CA SER A 337 3.06 -34.05 -11.63
C SER A 337 2.79 -32.55 -11.75
N LEU A 338 3.70 -31.69 -11.32
CA LEU A 338 3.57 -30.23 -11.45
C LEU A 338 3.72 -29.83 -12.91
N ASN A 339 2.66 -29.26 -13.49
CA ASN A 339 2.70 -28.80 -14.88
C ASN A 339 3.39 -27.43 -15.00
N LEU A 340 4.73 -27.42 -15.02
CA LEU A 340 5.52 -26.20 -15.23
C LEU A 340 5.45 -25.68 -16.69
N GLY A 341 4.75 -26.39 -17.58
CA GLY A 341 4.36 -25.91 -18.91
C GLY A 341 3.09 -25.04 -18.93
N LEU A 342 2.55 -24.67 -17.76
CA LEU A 342 1.43 -23.73 -17.61
C LEU A 342 1.59 -22.44 -18.44
N PRO A 343 2.79 -21.86 -18.62
CA PRO A 343 3.01 -20.71 -19.50
C PRO A 343 2.43 -20.85 -20.93
N ILE A 344 2.25 -22.06 -21.46
CA ILE A 344 1.57 -22.28 -22.74
C ILE A 344 0.12 -21.76 -22.67
N GLY A 345 -0.59 -22.09 -21.59
CA GLY A 345 -1.94 -21.61 -21.36
C GLY A 345 -1.98 -20.10 -21.10
N LEU A 346 -1.03 -19.59 -20.28
CA LEU A 346 -0.93 -18.17 -19.99
C LEU A 346 -0.74 -17.33 -21.25
N VAL A 347 0.19 -17.72 -22.13
CA VAL A 347 0.43 -17.07 -23.42
C VAL A 347 -0.81 -17.11 -24.32
N ALA A 348 -1.50 -18.25 -24.38
CA ALA A 348 -2.74 -18.36 -25.15
C ALA A 348 -3.84 -17.42 -24.61
N GLY A 349 -3.95 -17.27 -23.28
CA GLY A 349 -4.85 -16.31 -22.64
C GLY A 349 -4.49 -14.86 -22.99
N LEU A 350 -3.20 -14.50 -22.91
CA LEU A 350 -2.72 -13.16 -23.29
C LEU A 350 -3.08 -12.85 -24.76
N ILE A 351 -2.89 -13.79 -25.70
CA ILE A 351 -3.30 -13.60 -27.11
C ILE A 351 -4.82 -13.35 -27.18
N GLY A 352 -5.64 -14.08 -26.42
CA GLY A 352 -7.08 -13.85 -26.35
C GLY A 352 -7.43 -12.43 -25.85
N GLY A 353 -6.73 -11.94 -24.83
CA GLY A 353 -6.87 -10.58 -24.34
C GLY A 353 -6.46 -9.52 -25.36
N LEU A 354 -5.30 -9.72 -26.03
CA LEU A 354 -4.82 -8.82 -27.08
C LEU A 354 -5.80 -8.74 -28.26
N LEU A 355 -6.36 -9.88 -28.69
CA LEU A 355 -7.38 -9.92 -29.75
C LEU A 355 -8.64 -9.13 -29.35
N THR A 356 -9.01 -9.16 -28.09
CA THR A 356 -10.15 -8.39 -27.57
C THR A 356 -9.90 -6.89 -27.68
N ILE A 357 -8.70 -6.44 -27.30
CA ILE A 357 -8.31 -5.03 -27.38
C ILE A 357 -8.19 -4.59 -28.84
N GLU A 358 -7.61 -5.40 -29.71
CA GLU A 358 -7.49 -5.12 -31.14
C GLU A 358 -8.87 -4.96 -31.82
N LEU A 359 -9.83 -5.80 -31.43
CA LEU A 359 -11.21 -5.75 -31.94
C LEU A 359 -12.06 -4.68 -31.27
N GLY A 360 -11.55 -4.01 -30.24
CA GLY A 360 -12.26 -2.95 -29.52
C GLY A 360 -13.53 -3.42 -28.82
N ILE A 361 -13.59 -4.66 -28.32
CA ILE A 361 -14.78 -5.21 -27.65
C ILE A 361 -14.79 -4.76 -26.17
N PRO A 362 -15.76 -3.94 -25.72
CA PRO A 362 -15.74 -3.37 -24.38
C PRO A 362 -16.39 -4.27 -23.33
N GLY A 363 -16.06 -4.00 -22.08
CA GLY A 363 -16.77 -4.48 -20.88
C GLY A 363 -16.87 -6.00 -20.77
N TRP A 364 -18.02 -6.49 -20.30
CA TRP A 364 -18.29 -7.92 -20.10
C TRP A 364 -18.15 -8.76 -21.38
N GLY A 365 -18.55 -8.17 -22.52
CA GLY A 365 -18.39 -8.83 -23.83
C GLY A 365 -16.92 -9.05 -24.16
N GLY A 366 -16.07 -8.08 -23.86
CA GLY A 366 -14.62 -8.18 -24.03
C GLY A 366 -14.00 -9.29 -23.18
N LEU A 367 -14.31 -9.32 -21.89
CA LEU A 367 -13.82 -10.36 -20.98
C LEU A 367 -14.26 -11.76 -21.43
N PHE A 368 -15.53 -11.92 -21.80
CA PHE A 368 -16.06 -13.20 -22.27
C PHE A 368 -15.39 -13.64 -23.58
N PHE A 369 -15.24 -12.72 -24.54
CA PHE A 369 -14.55 -13.01 -25.80
C PHE A 369 -13.10 -13.40 -25.56
N ALA A 370 -12.37 -12.67 -24.70
CA ALA A 370 -10.99 -12.99 -24.31
C ALA A 370 -10.86 -14.41 -23.74
N ILE A 371 -11.77 -14.77 -22.80
CA ILE A 371 -11.81 -16.08 -22.18
C ILE A 371 -12.07 -17.18 -23.24
N VAL A 372 -13.04 -16.99 -24.11
CA VAL A 372 -13.38 -17.99 -25.14
C VAL A 372 -12.23 -18.13 -26.15
N ALA A 373 -11.74 -17.04 -26.73
CA ALA A 373 -10.66 -17.05 -27.71
C ALA A 373 -9.37 -17.63 -27.10
N GLY A 374 -8.98 -17.16 -25.89
CA GLY A 374 -7.83 -17.69 -25.16
C GLY A 374 -7.97 -19.17 -24.82
N SER A 375 -9.16 -19.63 -24.40
CA SER A 375 -9.43 -21.03 -24.08
C SER A 375 -9.36 -21.95 -25.30
N VAL A 376 -9.89 -21.53 -26.45
CA VAL A 376 -9.79 -22.30 -27.70
C VAL A 376 -8.33 -22.46 -28.12
N LEU A 377 -7.57 -21.36 -28.11
CA LEU A 377 -6.14 -21.40 -28.44
C LEU A 377 -5.36 -22.27 -27.44
N ALA A 378 -5.65 -22.11 -26.15
CA ALA A 378 -5.04 -22.93 -25.09
C ALA A 378 -5.37 -24.42 -25.23
N ALA A 379 -6.58 -24.77 -25.66
CA ALA A 379 -6.96 -26.15 -25.90
C ALA A 379 -6.17 -26.77 -27.06
N VAL A 380 -5.99 -26.04 -28.15
CA VAL A 380 -5.19 -26.50 -29.32
C VAL A 380 -3.73 -26.66 -28.93
N CYS A 381 -3.11 -25.63 -28.35
CA CYS A 381 -1.71 -25.68 -27.91
C CYS A 381 -1.50 -26.74 -26.81
N GLY A 382 -2.44 -26.85 -25.88
CA GLY A 382 -2.44 -27.85 -24.81
C GLY A 382 -2.56 -29.29 -25.33
N TYR A 383 -3.33 -29.52 -26.41
CA TYR A 383 -3.41 -30.81 -27.08
C TYR A 383 -2.07 -31.20 -27.70
N LEU A 384 -1.45 -30.31 -28.46
CA LEU A 384 -0.12 -30.56 -29.06
C LEU A 384 0.94 -30.82 -27.99
N TYR A 385 0.92 -30.02 -26.92
CA TYR A 385 1.79 -30.18 -25.78
C TYR A 385 1.58 -31.53 -25.07
N ALA A 386 0.34 -31.97 -24.89
CA ALA A 386 0.00 -33.26 -24.29
C ALA A 386 0.50 -34.45 -25.13
N LEU A 387 0.41 -34.37 -26.45
CA LEU A 387 0.97 -35.39 -27.37
C LEU A 387 2.48 -35.53 -27.20
N MET A 388 3.18 -34.40 -27.02
CA MET A 388 4.61 -34.39 -26.76
C MET A 388 4.93 -35.05 -25.41
N LEU A 389 4.20 -34.68 -24.32
CA LEU A 389 4.40 -35.25 -22.99
C LEU A 389 4.17 -36.75 -22.94
N ASN A 390 3.21 -37.28 -23.70
CA ASN A 390 2.95 -38.71 -23.77
C ASN A 390 4.10 -39.51 -24.39
N ARG A 391 4.94 -38.86 -25.22
CA ARG A 391 6.15 -39.49 -25.80
C ARG A 391 7.35 -39.47 -24.88
N LEU A 392 7.35 -38.60 -23.85
CA LEU A 392 8.48 -38.34 -22.96
C LEU A 392 8.17 -38.76 -21.50
N LYS A 393 7.52 -39.92 -21.34
CA LYS A 393 7.13 -40.45 -20.01
C LYS A 393 8.37 -40.68 -19.14
N GLY A 394 8.27 -40.26 -17.87
CA GLY A 394 9.32 -40.41 -16.83
C GLY A 394 10.22 -39.18 -16.63
N SER A 395 10.23 -38.23 -17.56
CA SER A 395 11.00 -36.97 -17.45
C SER A 395 10.07 -35.73 -17.53
N GLU A 396 8.79 -35.91 -17.22
CA GLU A 396 7.76 -34.89 -17.43
C GLU A 396 8.09 -33.56 -16.78
N MET A 397 8.55 -33.56 -15.52
CA MET A 397 8.82 -32.34 -14.76
C MET A 397 9.91 -31.49 -15.41
N SER A 398 11.01 -32.13 -15.88
CA SER A 398 12.09 -31.42 -16.58
C SER A 398 11.62 -30.88 -17.93
N VAL A 399 10.90 -31.72 -18.69
CA VAL A 399 10.38 -31.34 -20.01
C VAL A 399 9.38 -30.21 -19.92
N THR A 400 8.45 -30.25 -18.96
CA THR A 400 7.47 -29.17 -18.74
C THR A 400 8.14 -27.83 -18.41
N THR A 401 9.24 -27.87 -17.64
CA THR A 401 10.03 -26.67 -17.30
C THR A 401 10.69 -26.07 -18.55
N TYR A 402 11.38 -26.90 -19.34
CA TYR A 402 12.05 -26.40 -20.55
C TYR A 402 11.06 -25.88 -21.59
N VAL A 403 9.94 -26.58 -21.77
CA VAL A 403 8.89 -26.14 -22.70
C VAL A 403 8.25 -24.85 -22.24
N GLY A 404 7.97 -24.71 -20.94
CA GLY A 404 7.44 -23.47 -20.36
C GLY A 404 8.36 -22.28 -20.61
N PHE A 405 9.67 -22.44 -20.44
CA PHE A 405 10.64 -21.38 -20.74
C PHE A 405 10.75 -21.09 -22.22
N SER A 406 10.80 -22.15 -23.06
CA SER A 406 10.97 -22.02 -24.51
C SER A 406 9.79 -21.31 -25.13
N ILE A 407 8.54 -21.61 -24.73
CA ILE A 407 7.35 -20.96 -25.29
C ILE A 407 7.31 -19.47 -24.94
N VAL A 408 7.70 -19.08 -23.74
CA VAL A 408 7.76 -17.67 -23.35
C VAL A 408 8.85 -16.96 -24.17
N SER A 409 10.03 -17.56 -24.33
CA SER A 409 11.12 -16.97 -25.11
C SER A 409 10.74 -16.86 -26.60
N LEU A 410 10.07 -17.87 -27.16
CA LEU A 410 9.52 -17.83 -28.53
C LEU A 410 8.51 -16.69 -28.68
N MET A 411 7.63 -16.52 -27.69
CA MET A 411 6.62 -15.46 -27.73
C MET A 411 7.22 -14.08 -27.55
N CYS A 412 8.32 -13.91 -26.82
CA CYS A 412 9.04 -12.62 -26.78
C CYS A 412 9.47 -12.17 -28.19
N ILE A 413 9.87 -13.10 -29.06
CA ILE A 413 10.17 -12.81 -30.46
C ILE A 413 8.88 -12.57 -31.24
N ALA A 414 7.85 -13.38 -31.03
CA ALA A 414 6.57 -13.26 -31.72
C ALA A 414 5.86 -11.91 -31.43
N TRP A 415 5.93 -11.40 -30.21
CA TRP A 415 5.37 -10.08 -29.85
C TRP A 415 5.96 -8.93 -30.68
N LEU A 416 7.16 -9.07 -31.20
CA LEU A 416 7.79 -8.07 -32.07
C LEU A 416 7.28 -8.12 -33.52
N VAL A 417 6.73 -9.27 -33.96
CA VAL A 417 6.38 -9.52 -35.36
C VAL A 417 4.89 -9.59 -35.60
N LEU A 418 4.09 -9.84 -34.54
CA LEU A 418 2.63 -10.00 -34.69
C LEU A 418 1.97 -8.72 -35.23
N PRO A 419 1.04 -8.87 -36.22
CA PRO A 419 0.48 -7.74 -36.97
C PRO A 419 -0.68 -7.03 -36.23
N PHE A 420 -0.51 -6.68 -34.95
CA PHE A 420 -1.46 -5.85 -34.22
C PHE A 420 -1.29 -4.38 -34.66
N GLN A 421 -2.38 -3.67 -34.85
CA GLN A 421 -2.39 -2.30 -35.37
C GLN A 421 -2.86 -1.26 -34.34
N SER A 422 -3.53 -1.69 -33.28
CA SER A 422 -4.03 -0.79 -32.24
C SER A 422 -2.88 -0.02 -31.57
N LEU A 423 -2.99 1.31 -31.50
CA LEU A 423 -2.04 2.19 -30.82
C LEU A 423 -1.88 1.87 -29.33
N LYS A 424 -2.90 1.30 -28.69
CA LYS A 424 -2.85 0.84 -27.30
C LYS A 424 -1.91 -0.36 -27.11
N LEU A 425 -1.67 -1.15 -28.15
CA LEU A 425 -0.87 -2.37 -28.08
C LEU A 425 0.57 -2.19 -28.55
N ARG A 426 0.80 -1.28 -29.50
CA ARG A 426 2.12 -1.08 -30.11
C ARG A 426 3.01 -0.12 -29.32
N TRP A 427 4.31 -0.29 -29.44
CA TRP A 427 5.26 0.73 -29.03
C TRP A 427 5.04 2.00 -29.86
N PRO A 428 5.06 3.18 -29.23
CA PRO A 428 4.93 4.46 -29.94
C PRO A 428 6.05 4.68 -30.96
N LEU A 429 7.25 4.28 -30.58
CA LEU A 429 8.46 4.36 -31.41
C LEU A 429 9.04 2.97 -31.60
N GLY A 430 9.00 2.44 -32.83
CA GLY A 430 9.57 1.15 -33.17
C GLY A 430 8.56 0.09 -33.60
N THR A 431 8.98 -1.19 -33.55
CA THR A 431 8.17 -2.34 -33.95
C THR A 431 7.88 -3.21 -32.75
N GLY A 432 6.67 -3.77 -32.69
CA GLY A 432 6.29 -4.75 -31.68
C GLY A 432 5.27 -4.25 -30.66
N LEU A 433 4.92 -5.13 -29.71
CA LEU A 433 3.97 -4.84 -28.65
C LEU A 433 4.66 -4.30 -27.40
N ARG A 434 3.97 -3.44 -26.67
CA ARG A 434 4.44 -2.92 -25.37
C ARG A 434 4.67 -4.05 -24.37
N ASN A 435 5.62 -3.87 -23.47
CA ASN A 435 5.89 -4.85 -22.39
C ASN A 435 4.69 -4.97 -21.44
N THR A 436 4.13 -3.84 -21.08
CA THR A 436 2.94 -3.72 -20.22
C THR A 436 1.87 -2.97 -21.00
N ILE A 437 0.67 -3.55 -21.07
CA ILE A 437 -0.48 -2.98 -21.75
C ILE A 437 -1.51 -2.65 -20.68
N GLY A 438 -1.79 -1.36 -20.47
CA GLY A 438 -2.83 -0.89 -19.57
C GLY A 438 -4.23 -1.32 -20.06
N LEU A 439 -5.07 -1.73 -19.13
CA LEU A 439 -6.48 -1.98 -19.38
C LEU A 439 -7.27 -0.80 -18.83
N ASP A 440 -7.97 -0.10 -19.69
CA ASP A 440 -8.83 1.03 -19.33
C ASP A 440 -10.27 0.57 -19.07
N SER A 441 -11.11 1.48 -18.63
CA SER A 441 -12.54 1.25 -18.38
C SER A 441 -13.30 0.86 -19.67
N THR A 442 -12.78 1.24 -20.84
CA THR A 442 -13.38 0.85 -22.15
C THR A 442 -13.08 -0.62 -22.49
N ASN A 443 -12.07 -1.23 -21.91
CA ASN A 443 -11.74 -2.65 -22.09
C ASN A 443 -12.43 -3.49 -20.98
N PHE A 444 -11.70 -4.41 -20.36
CA PHE A 444 -12.22 -5.29 -19.31
C PHE A 444 -11.49 -5.12 -17.97
N ARG A 445 -11.06 -3.88 -17.63
CA ARG A 445 -10.41 -3.57 -16.36
C ARG A 445 -11.39 -3.70 -15.20
N HIS A 446 -10.99 -4.34 -14.12
CA HIS A 446 -11.67 -4.49 -12.82
C HIS A 446 -13.12 -5.01 -12.87
N ILE A 447 -13.61 -5.51 -14.01
CA ILE A 447 -15.00 -5.94 -14.19
C ILE A 447 -15.45 -6.96 -13.14
N LEU A 448 -14.60 -7.95 -12.83
CA LEU A 448 -14.90 -8.94 -11.79
C LEU A 448 -14.71 -8.37 -10.38
N ASN A 449 -13.81 -7.41 -10.19
CA ASN A 449 -13.54 -6.82 -8.90
C ASN A 449 -14.70 -5.92 -8.46
N ASP A 450 -15.23 -5.12 -9.38
CA ASP A 450 -16.28 -4.15 -9.13
C ASP A 450 -17.68 -4.77 -9.13
N PHE A 451 -17.82 -5.93 -9.79
CA PHE A 451 -19.09 -6.64 -9.83
C PHE A 451 -19.48 -7.15 -8.45
N LEU A 452 -20.62 -6.63 -7.92
CA LEU A 452 -21.09 -6.93 -6.57
C LEU A 452 -20.05 -6.64 -5.48
N ALA A 453 -19.14 -5.68 -5.68
CA ALA A 453 -18.20 -5.28 -4.65
C ALA A 453 -18.94 -4.84 -3.39
N PHE A 454 -18.51 -5.34 -2.23
CA PHE A 454 -19.10 -5.04 -0.95
C PHE A 454 -18.06 -4.36 -0.05
N GLN A 455 -18.41 -3.19 0.47
CA GLN A 455 -17.52 -2.41 1.35
C GLN A 455 -18.03 -2.43 2.79
N ILE A 456 -17.13 -2.70 3.73
CA ILE A 456 -17.37 -2.60 5.17
C ILE A 456 -16.34 -1.62 5.73
N GLY A 457 -16.71 -0.35 5.87
CA GLY A 457 -15.75 0.71 6.17
C GLY A 457 -14.71 0.81 5.05
N GLU A 458 -13.44 0.76 5.39
CA GLU A 458 -12.33 0.76 4.41
C GLU A 458 -12.02 -0.62 3.80
N PHE A 459 -12.67 -1.70 4.30
CA PHE A 459 -12.43 -3.06 3.82
C PHE A 459 -13.32 -3.37 2.61
N THR A 460 -12.69 -3.55 1.44
CA THR A 460 -13.39 -3.87 0.19
C THR A 460 -13.29 -5.36 -0.12
N ILE A 461 -14.42 -6.03 -0.29
CA ILE A 461 -14.50 -7.45 -0.67
C ILE A 461 -14.89 -7.54 -2.14
N PRO A 462 -14.03 -8.03 -3.05
CA PRO A 462 -14.32 -8.23 -4.46
C PRO A 462 -15.19 -9.47 -4.68
N THR A 463 -16.47 -9.40 -4.29
CA THR A 463 -17.38 -10.55 -4.29
C THR A 463 -17.56 -11.17 -5.66
N GLY A 464 -17.56 -10.39 -6.73
CA GLY A 464 -17.64 -10.92 -8.10
C GLY A 464 -16.41 -11.75 -8.48
N LEU A 465 -15.21 -11.30 -8.10
CA LEU A 465 -13.98 -12.06 -8.33
C LEU A 465 -13.99 -13.39 -7.54
N LEU A 466 -14.40 -13.35 -6.26
CA LEU A 466 -14.52 -14.54 -5.42
C LEU A 466 -15.60 -15.50 -5.92
N LEU A 467 -16.72 -14.97 -6.42
CA LEU A 467 -17.78 -15.77 -7.04
C LEU A 467 -17.26 -16.49 -8.29
N PHE A 468 -16.55 -15.77 -9.16
CA PHE A 468 -15.96 -16.36 -10.37
C PHE A 468 -14.95 -17.45 -10.02
N MET A 469 -14.08 -17.22 -9.03
CA MET A 469 -13.17 -18.23 -8.48
C MET A 469 -13.95 -19.45 -7.97
N ALA A 470 -15.01 -19.24 -7.20
CA ALA A 470 -15.85 -20.33 -6.65
C ALA A 470 -16.52 -21.15 -7.78
N VAL A 471 -17.01 -20.47 -8.83
CA VAL A 471 -17.56 -21.14 -10.02
C VAL A 471 -16.49 -21.99 -10.71
N CYS A 472 -15.30 -21.48 -10.94
CA CYS A 472 -14.19 -22.26 -11.52
C CYS A 472 -13.82 -23.47 -10.65
N CYS A 473 -13.74 -23.29 -9.33
CA CYS A 473 -13.51 -24.40 -8.40
C CYS A 473 -14.64 -25.46 -8.45
N ALA A 474 -15.90 -25.01 -8.53
CA ALA A 474 -17.05 -25.90 -8.64
C ALA A 474 -17.04 -26.68 -9.95
N LEU A 475 -16.69 -26.06 -11.08
CA LEU A 475 -16.58 -26.72 -12.37
C LEU A 475 -15.50 -27.80 -12.37
N VAL A 476 -14.30 -27.49 -11.84
CA VAL A 476 -13.21 -28.47 -11.70
C VAL A 476 -13.59 -29.59 -10.73
N TRP A 477 -14.30 -29.27 -9.63
CA TRP A 477 -14.79 -30.28 -8.70
C TRP A 477 -15.83 -31.20 -9.33
N LEU A 478 -16.79 -30.66 -10.08
CA LEU A 478 -17.80 -31.42 -10.80
C LEU A 478 -17.15 -32.32 -11.88
N PHE A 479 -16.19 -31.76 -12.62
CA PHE A 479 -15.41 -32.54 -13.57
C PHE A 479 -14.65 -33.69 -12.88
N SER A 480 -13.99 -33.44 -11.75
CA SER A 480 -13.26 -34.46 -11.00
C SER A 480 -14.16 -35.60 -10.49
N ARG A 481 -15.47 -35.34 -10.33
CA ARG A 481 -16.49 -36.36 -9.96
C ARG A 481 -17.09 -37.06 -11.16
N SER A 482 -16.89 -36.58 -12.36
CA SER A 482 -17.35 -37.26 -13.58
C SER A 482 -16.59 -38.56 -13.83
N LYS A 483 -17.12 -39.42 -14.71
CA LYS A 483 -16.47 -40.68 -15.11
C LYS A 483 -15.04 -40.43 -15.65
N THR A 484 -14.88 -39.39 -16.45
CA THR A 484 -13.58 -39.02 -17.02
C THR A 484 -12.62 -38.52 -15.94
N GLY A 485 -13.10 -37.69 -15.00
CA GLY A 485 -12.29 -37.18 -13.89
C GLY A 485 -11.84 -38.27 -12.92
N GLN A 486 -12.70 -39.25 -12.64
CA GLN A 486 -12.33 -40.40 -11.81
C GLN A 486 -11.33 -41.32 -12.53
N ALA A 487 -11.51 -41.57 -13.83
CA ALA A 487 -10.52 -42.30 -14.65
C ALA A 487 -9.17 -41.59 -14.67
N MET A 488 -9.16 -40.25 -14.77
CA MET A 488 -7.95 -39.43 -14.72
C MET A 488 -7.23 -39.56 -13.36
N GLN A 489 -7.97 -39.53 -12.24
CA GLN A 489 -7.41 -39.74 -10.91
C GLN A 489 -6.88 -41.17 -10.71
N ALA A 490 -7.53 -42.19 -11.29
CA ALA A 490 -7.03 -43.57 -11.26
C ALA A 490 -5.67 -43.68 -12.00
N VAL A 491 -5.54 -43.01 -13.14
CA VAL A 491 -4.27 -42.92 -13.91
C VAL A 491 -3.18 -42.21 -13.08
N GLY A 492 -3.50 -41.10 -12.43
CA GLY A 492 -2.54 -40.38 -11.58
C GLY A 492 -2.09 -41.16 -10.35
N ASN A 493 -2.95 -41.99 -9.78
CA ASN A 493 -2.60 -42.82 -8.61
C ASN A 493 -1.76 -44.06 -8.99
N ASN A 494 -2.15 -44.77 -10.04
CA ASN A 494 -1.42 -45.95 -10.52
C ASN A 494 -1.70 -46.17 -12.02
N PRO A 495 -0.83 -45.72 -12.92
CA PRO A 495 -1.00 -45.87 -14.36
C PRO A 495 -1.10 -47.35 -14.83
N ARG A 496 -0.28 -48.25 -14.21
CA ARG A 496 -0.30 -49.68 -14.58
C ARG A 496 -1.61 -50.34 -14.22
N PHE A 497 -2.16 -50.00 -13.04
CA PHE A 497 -3.48 -50.53 -12.64
C PHE A 497 -4.58 -49.96 -13.55
N ALA A 498 -4.51 -48.68 -13.90
CA ALA A 498 -5.49 -48.07 -14.80
C ALA A 498 -5.50 -48.75 -16.17
N GLU A 499 -4.33 -49.06 -16.74
CA GLU A 499 -4.21 -49.85 -17.98
C GLU A 499 -4.79 -51.24 -17.87
N SER A 500 -4.55 -51.96 -16.77
CA SER A 500 -5.08 -53.33 -16.56
C SER A 500 -6.61 -53.40 -16.48
N VAL A 501 -7.27 -52.30 -16.09
CA VAL A 501 -8.72 -52.15 -16.06
C VAL A 501 -9.29 -51.56 -17.38
N GLY A 502 -8.43 -51.33 -18.40
CA GLY A 502 -8.85 -50.88 -19.71
C GLY A 502 -8.97 -49.35 -19.86
N ILE A 503 -8.44 -48.56 -18.90
CA ILE A 503 -8.41 -47.11 -19.04
C ILE A 503 -7.23 -46.70 -19.92
N ASN A 504 -7.51 -45.92 -20.95
CA ASN A 504 -6.46 -45.38 -21.82
C ASN A 504 -5.72 -44.23 -21.08
N VAL A 505 -4.51 -44.52 -20.60
CA VAL A 505 -3.65 -43.61 -19.85
C VAL A 505 -3.31 -42.36 -20.67
N ASP A 506 -2.92 -42.51 -21.91
CA ASP A 506 -2.50 -41.39 -22.77
C ASP A 506 -3.65 -40.43 -23.05
N ARG A 507 -4.87 -40.95 -23.25
CA ARG A 507 -6.07 -40.10 -23.43
C ARG A 507 -6.40 -39.32 -22.16
N MET A 508 -6.27 -39.91 -20.96
CA MET A 508 -6.54 -39.22 -19.71
C MET A 508 -5.50 -38.13 -19.43
N ARG A 509 -4.23 -38.36 -19.75
CA ARG A 509 -3.16 -37.38 -19.66
C ARG A 509 -3.39 -36.19 -20.62
N ILE A 510 -3.86 -36.45 -21.85
CA ILE A 510 -4.25 -35.40 -22.80
C ILE A 510 -5.36 -34.52 -22.18
N VAL A 511 -6.42 -35.13 -21.69
CA VAL A 511 -7.55 -34.40 -21.10
C VAL A 511 -7.08 -33.53 -19.91
N GLY A 512 -6.28 -34.08 -19.00
CA GLY A 512 -5.75 -33.36 -17.87
C GLY A 512 -4.85 -32.18 -18.27
N THR A 513 -3.99 -32.37 -19.27
CA THR A 513 -3.10 -31.30 -19.77
C THR A 513 -3.90 -30.18 -20.46
N VAL A 514 -4.85 -30.54 -21.33
CA VAL A 514 -5.70 -29.54 -22.00
C VAL A 514 -6.51 -28.74 -21.01
N LEU A 515 -7.10 -29.40 -20.01
CA LEU A 515 -7.85 -28.69 -18.96
C LEU A 515 -6.94 -27.75 -18.15
N SER A 516 -5.72 -28.20 -17.83
CA SER A 516 -4.70 -27.38 -17.16
C SER A 516 -4.33 -26.13 -17.96
N THR A 517 -4.08 -26.27 -19.28
CA THR A 517 -3.73 -25.13 -20.13
C THR A 517 -4.90 -24.15 -20.33
N VAL A 518 -6.13 -24.67 -20.48
CA VAL A 518 -7.34 -23.82 -20.57
C VAL A 518 -7.56 -23.03 -19.28
N LEU A 519 -7.45 -23.67 -18.13
CA LEU A 519 -7.55 -22.96 -16.84
C LEU A 519 -6.41 -21.93 -16.66
N GLY A 520 -5.22 -22.20 -17.19
CA GLY A 520 -4.13 -21.23 -17.25
C GLY A 520 -4.50 -19.99 -18.05
N ALA A 521 -5.12 -20.17 -19.23
CA ALA A 521 -5.58 -19.05 -20.05
C ALA A 521 -6.66 -18.20 -19.36
N VAL A 522 -7.62 -18.85 -18.71
CA VAL A 522 -8.62 -18.14 -17.88
C VAL A 522 -7.95 -17.41 -16.72
N GLY A 523 -7.00 -18.07 -16.05
CA GLY A 523 -6.29 -17.51 -14.88
C GLY A 523 -5.54 -16.23 -15.19
N ILE A 524 -4.81 -16.16 -16.31
CA ILE A 524 -4.06 -14.95 -16.67
C ILE A 524 -4.99 -13.78 -17.05
N LEU A 525 -6.13 -14.05 -17.66
CA LEU A 525 -7.11 -13.02 -18.00
C LEU A 525 -7.75 -12.43 -16.74
N VAL A 526 -8.09 -13.29 -15.77
CA VAL A 526 -8.63 -12.85 -14.48
C VAL A 526 -7.57 -12.09 -13.70
N TYR A 527 -6.32 -12.53 -13.73
CA TYR A 527 -5.19 -11.83 -13.14
C TYR A 527 -5.02 -10.43 -13.76
N SER A 528 -5.00 -10.34 -15.09
CA SER A 528 -4.80 -9.08 -15.81
C SER A 528 -5.93 -8.09 -15.57
N GLN A 529 -7.19 -8.53 -15.58
CA GLN A 529 -8.31 -7.64 -15.31
C GLN A 529 -8.32 -7.11 -13.86
N SER A 530 -7.85 -7.93 -12.89
CA SER A 530 -7.77 -7.52 -11.49
C SER A 530 -6.63 -6.54 -11.21
N TYR A 531 -5.50 -6.64 -11.94
CA TYR A 531 -4.39 -5.70 -11.87
C TYR A 531 -4.60 -4.43 -12.71
N GLY A 532 -5.48 -4.49 -13.72
CA GLY A 532 -5.70 -3.41 -14.66
C GLY A 532 -4.65 -3.32 -15.77
N PHE A 533 -3.75 -4.30 -15.89
CA PHE A 533 -2.75 -4.35 -16.98
C PHE A 533 -2.36 -5.79 -17.35
N MET A 534 -1.84 -5.96 -18.57
CA MET A 534 -1.32 -7.22 -19.10
C MET A 534 0.19 -7.12 -19.29
N GLN A 535 0.95 -8.05 -18.70
CA GLN A 535 2.41 -8.16 -18.89
C GLN A 535 2.71 -9.31 -19.86
N LEU A 536 3.37 -9.02 -20.98
CA LEU A 536 3.53 -9.96 -22.08
C LEU A 536 4.82 -10.79 -22.00
N TYR A 537 5.97 -10.16 -21.72
CA TYR A 537 7.28 -10.77 -21.96
C TYR A 537 7.71 -11.78 -20.88
N THR A 538 7.97 -11.34 -19.67
CA THR A 538 8.60 -12.18 -18.65
C THR A 538 7.64 -12.74 -17.59
N ALA A 539 6.52 -12.07 -17.36
CA ALA A 539 5.57 -12.43 -16.30
C ALA A 539 5.01 -13.87 -16.45
N PRO A 540 4.63 -14.37 -17.65
CA PRO A 540 4.09 -15.73 -17.78
C PRO A 540 5.05 -16.82 -17.28
N ARG A 541 6.37 -16.59 -17.38
CA ARG A 541 7.38 -17.54 -16.90
C ARG A 541 7.37 -17.67 -15.38
N GLN A 542 7.27 -16.55 -14.67
CA GLN A 542 7.27 -16.53 -13.19
C GLN A 542 5.96 -17.05 -12.62
N MET A 543 4.83 -16.75 -13.25
CA MET A 543 3.50 -17.15 -12.77
C MET A 543 3.31 -18.67 -12.69
N GLY A 544 3.94 -19.44 -13.60
CA GLY A 544 3.94 -20.89 -13.54
C GLY A 544 4.60 -21.43 -12.25
N PHE A 545 5.71 -20.82 -11.81
CA PHE A 545 6.37 -21.20 -10.57
C PHE A 545 5.60 -20.75 -9.33
N ILE A 546 5.01 -19.57 -9.36
CA ILE A 546 4.15 -19.07 -8.27
C ILE A 546 2.97 -20.03 -8.06
N ALA A 547 2.30 -20.44 -9.12
CA ALA A 547 1.19 -21.39 -9.05
C ALA A 547 1.62 -22.75 -8.50
N ALA A 548 2.79 -23.27 -8.94
CA ALA A 548 3.36 -24.53 -8.46
C ALA A 548 3.75 -24.43 -6.96
N SER A 549 4.36 -23.33 -6.54
CA SER A 549 4.72 -23.10 -5.15
C SER A 549 3.49 -22.99 -4.26
N ALA A 550 2.49 -22.23 -4.68
CA ALA A 550 1.25 -22.04 -3.93
C ALA A 550 0.52 -23.36 -3.68
N ILE A 551 0.37 -24.21 -4.71
CA ILE A 551 -0.35 -25.48 -4.53
C ILE A 551 0.42 -26.46 -3.63
N LEU A 552 1.75 -26.45 -3.63
CA LEU A 552 2.57 -27.24 -2.72
C LEU A 552 2.46 -26.73 -1.28
N ILE A 553 2.49 -25.41 -1.07
CA ILE A 553 2.23 -24.78 0.22
C ILE A 553 0.83 -25.17 0.73
N GLY A 554 -0.17 -25.18 -0.15
CA GLY A 554 -1.51 -25.64 0.15
C GLY A 554 -1.59 -27.12 0.61
N GLY A 555 -0.54 -27.92 0.38
CA GLY A 555 -0.42 -29.30 0.84
C GLY A 555 -0.66 -30.36 -0.23
N ALA A 556 -0.69 -29.96 -1.49
CA ALA A 556 -0.62 -30.92 -2.56
C ALA A 556 0.75 -31.61 -2.56
N SER A 557 0.76 -32.84 -3.00
CA SER A 557 1.99 -33.55 -3.39
C SER A 557 2.06 -33.65 -4.91
N THR A 558 3.19 -34.11 -5.42
CA THR A 558 3.38 -34.34 -6.86
C THR A 558 2.44 -35.38 -7.45
N THR A 559 1.74 -36.17 -6.60
CA THR A 559 0.85 -37.24 -7.00
C THR A 559 -0.60 -37.07 -6.52
N ARG A 560 -0.83 -36.23 -5.52
CA ARG A 560 -2.17 -36.04 -4.92
C ARG A 560 -2.48 -34.57 -4.73
N CYS A 561 -3.59 -34.15 -5.30
CA CYS A 561 -4.06 -32.78 -5.18
C CYS A 561 -5.58 -32.74 -5.02
N LYS A 562 -6.04 -31.80 -4.18
CA LYS A 562 -7.47 -31.49 -3.96
C LYS A 562 -7.67 -29.99 -4.14
N ILE A 563 -8.90 -29.57 -4.42
CA ILE A 563 -9.27 -28.16 -4.54
C ILE A 563 -9.03 -27.39 -3.23
N SER A 564 -9.20 -28.05 -2.07
CA SER A 564 -8.87 -27.44 -0.78
C SER A 564 -7.40 -27.01 -0.67
N HIS A 565 -6.49 -27.68 -1.36
CA HIS A 565 -5.08 -27.28 -1.40
C HIS A 565 -4.86 -25.99 -2.21
N VAL A 566 -5.74 -25.72 -3.18
CA VAL A 566 -5.74 -24.43 -3.91
C VAL A 566 -6.11 -23.29 -2.97
N LEU A 567 -7.24 -23.42 -2.26
CA LEU A 567 -7.74 -22.38 -1.35
C LEU A 567 -6.80 -22.09 -0.18
N ILE A 568 -6.06 -23.09 0.30
CA ILE A 568 -5.11 -22.91 1.42
C ILE A 568 -3.78 -22.32 0.92
N GLY A 569 -3.40 -22.61 -0.32
CA GLY A 569 -2.10 -22.22 -0.85
C GLY A 569 -2.08 -20.84 -1.49
N THR A 570 -3.24 -20.32 -1.87
CA THR A 570 -3.40 -18.96 -2.42
C THR A 570 -3.71 -17.94 -1.35
#